data_cd8ab611db91f3242f4887e2c4ac34a9
#
_entry.id   cd8ab611db91f3242f4887e2c4ac34a9
#
_cell.length_a   1.000
_cell.length_b   1.000
_cell.length_c   1.000
_cell.angle_alpha   90.00
_cell.angle_beta   90.00
_cell.angle_gamma   90.00
#
_symmetry.space_group_name_H-M   'P 1'
#
loop_
_entity.id
_entity.type
_entity.pdbx_description
1 polymer ?
#
loop_
_entity_poly.entity_id
_entity_poly.type
_entity_poly.pdbx_seq_one_letter_code
_entity_poly.pdbx_strand_id
1 'polypeptide(L)'
;EKKSTETFIDFSNNRRFLWLQRDEVRLLTAEYVNKNDAVFWEGEKIRQHFKWKYNKNVVNLCLRVEVFDSVENPVCAAFIYDIDSRDAGEQGEITVDMDISLLREGKYKTIYTLFVRDTNNESVDLDCVNGLEFEKKIITQSEIVWHSKSWGSIELPQLEMVEVQ
;
A
#
# COMPACT_ATOMS: atom_id res chain seq x y z
N GLU A 1 -4.10 21.27 12.91
CA GLU A 1 -3.99 19.94 12.30
C GLU A 1 -3.10 20.00 11.07
N LYS A 2 -1.95 19.34 11.13
CA LYS A 2 -1.14 19.15 9.94
C LYS A 2 -1.85 18.17 9.01
N LYS A 3 -2.41 18.65 7.91
CA LYS A 3 -2.78 17.78 6.80
C LYS A 3 -1.49 17.14 6.28
N SER A 4 -1.41 15.80 6.26
CA SER A 4 -0.31 15.15 5.56
C SER A 4 -0.42 15.48 4.09
N THR A 5 0.52 16.29 3.60
CA THR A 5 0.64 16.63 2.18
C THR A 5 1.77 15.87 1.52
N GLU A 6 2.40 14.95 2.26
CA GLU A 6 3.53 14.19 1.77
C GLU A 6 3.10 13.26 0.64
N THR A 7 3.68 13.47 -0.55
CA THR A 7 3.43 12.67 -1.75
C THR A 7 4.66 11.92 -2.23
N PHE A 8 5.78 12.11 -1.55
CA PHE A 8 7.07 11.51 -1.87
C PHE A 8 7.82 11.16 -0.59
N ILE A 9 8.46 9.99 -0.57
CA ILE A 9 9.37 9.57 0.51
C ILE A 9 10.69 9.13 -0.09
N ASP A 10 11.79 9.62 0.49
CA ASP A 10 13.13 9.07 0.37
C ASP A 10 13.42 8.23 1.62
N PHE A 11 13.62 6.92 1.44
CA PHE A 11 13.82 5.98 2.55
C PHE A 11 15.25 5.93 3.08
N SER A 12 16.13 6.82 2.65
CA SER A 12 17.48 6.91 3.23
C SER A 12 17.46 7.38 4.69
N ASN A 13 16.35 7.95 5.17
CA ASN A 13 16.21 8.60 6.49
C ASN A 13 15.34 7.80 7.48
N ASN A 14 15.65 6.53 7.75
CA ASN A 14 15.16 5.78 8.92
C ASN A 14 13.65 5.54 9.02
N ARG A 15 12.98 5.16 7.94
CA ARG A 15 11.59 4.69 7.98
C ARG A 15 11.48 3.16 8.01
N ARG A 16 12.62 2.46 8.11
CA ARG A 16 12.66 1.00 8.14
C ARG A 16 12.40 0.46 9.53
N PHE A 17 11.72 -0.67 9.57
CA PHE A 17 11.55 -1.41 10.81
C PHE A 17 12.88 -2.06 11.20
N LEU A 18 13.41 -1.69 12.36
CA LEU A 18 14.72 -2.13 12.83
C LEU A 18 14.77 -3.63 13.17
N TRP A 19 13.63 -4.25 13.43
CA TRP A 19 13.57 -5.68 13.72
C TRP A 19 13.83 -6.56 12.48
N LEU A 20 13.66 -6.00 11.27
CA LEU A 20 13.95 -6.71 10.03
C LEU A 20 15.42 -6.51 9.65
N GLN A 21 16.28 -7.42 10.09
CA GLN A 21 17.73 -7.33 9.87
C GLN A 21 18.13 -8.00 8.56
N ARG A 22 17.56 -7.55 7.44
CA ARG A 22 17.88 -8.05 6.10
C ARG A 22 18.26 -6.87 5.19
N ASP A 23 19.10 -7.14 4.21
CA ASP A 23 19.66 -6.11 3.33
C ASP A 23 19.76 -6.52 1.86
N GLU A 24 19.16 -7.64 1.48
CA GLU A 24 19.23 -8.16 0.10
C GLU A 24 18.71 -7.14 -0.92
N VAL A 25 17.66 -6.41 -0.57
CA VAL A 25 17.06 -5.36 -1.39
C VAL A 25 16.51 -4.26 -0.47
N ARG A 26 16.58 -3.02 -0.93
CA ARG A 26 16.14 -1.85 -0.17
C ARG A 26 15.30 -0.92 -1.02
N LEU A 27 14.12 -0.56 -0.54
CA LEU A 27 13.34 0.53 -1.11
C LEU A 27 14.13 1.83 -1.01
N LEU A 28 14.19 2.57 -2.11
CA LEU A 28 14.85 3.87 -2.19
C LEU A 28 13.83 5.00 -2.09
N THR A 29 12.77 4.95 -2.88
CA THR A 29 11.73 5.99 -2.94
C THR A 29 10.35 5.39 -3.18
N ALA A 30 9.34 6.14 -2.74
CA ALA A 30 7.95 5.94 -3.14
C ALA A 30 7.29 7.28 -3.35
N GLU A 31 6.41 7.37 -4.35
CA GLU A 31 5.67 8.61 -4.62
C GLU A 31 4.28 8.34 -5.17
N TYR A 32 3.37 9.27 -4.92
CA TYR A 32 2.09 9.35 -5.62
C TYR A 32 2.27 10.06 -6.94
N VAL A 33 1.94 9.41 -8.04
CA VAL A 33 2.17 9.92 -9.39
C VAL A 33 1.13 10.98 -9.74
N ASN A 34 1.60 12.16 -10.19
CA ASN A 34 0.75 13.28 -10.62
C ASN A 34 -0.22 13.78 -9.55
N LYS A 35 0.20 13.77 -8.28
CA LYS A 35 -0.58 14.29 -7.16
C LYS A 35 0.20 15.37 -6.42
N ASN A 36 -0.49 16.45 -6.08
CA ASN A 36 0.04 17.55 -5.27
C ASN A 36 -0.28 17.38 -3.78
N ASP A 37 -1.18 16.47 -3.46
CA ASP A 37 -1.58 16.13 -2.09
C ASP A 37 -1.83 14.63 -1.99
N ALA A 38 -2.06 14.16 -0.77
CA ALA A 38 -2.35 12.76 -0.49
C ALA A 38 -3.85 12.51 -0.32
N VAL A 39 -4.69 13.24 -1.06
CA VAL A 39 -6.14 13.12 -1.03
C VAL A 39 -6.61 12.43 -2.32
N PHE A 40 -7.38 11.35 -2.16
CA PHE A 40 -7.93 10.59 -3.28
C PHE A 40 -9.44 10.58 -3.17
N TRP A 41 -10.08 11.01 -4.26
CA TRP A 41 -11.53 11.10 -4.34
C TRP A 41 -12.15 9.79 -4.82
N GLU A 42 -13.41 9.62 -4.52
CA GLU A 42 -14.21 8.50 -5.05
C GLU A 42 -14.00 8.32 -6.56
N GLY A 43 -13.70 7.11 -6.99
CA GLY A 43 -13.40 6.79 -8.38
C GLY A 43 -11.93 6.88 -8.77
N GLU A 44 -11.08 7.49 -7.94
CA GLU A 44 -9.65 7.51 -8.19
C GLU A 44 -8.98 6.22 -7.69
N LYS A 45 -8.00 5.73 -8.45
CA LYS A 45 -7.03 4.75 -7.97
C LYS A 45 -5.80 5.48 -7.44
N ILE A 46 -5.10 4.88 -6.50
CA ILE A 46 -3.83 5.40 -6.02
C ILE A 46 -2.73 4.88 -6.93
N ARG A 47 -2.19 5.76 -7.77
CA ARG A 47 -1.03 5.44 -8.61
C ARG A 47 0.24 5.77 -7.85
N GLN A 48 1.11 4.77 -7.68
CA GLN A 48 2.33 4.88 -6.91
C GLN A 48 3.52 4.40 -7.73
N HIS A 49 4.65 5.09 -7.58
CA HIS A 49 5.91 4.73 -8.18
C HIS A 49 6.90 4.35 -7.10
N PHE A 50 7.56 3.19 -7.25
CA PHE A 50 8.54 2.66 -6.31
C PHE A 50 9.87 2.46 -7.01
N LYS A 51 10.96 2.79 -6.32
CA LYS A 51 12.33 2.45 -6.74
C LYS A 51 13.01 1.68 -5.62
N TRP A 52 13.87 0.73 -6.01
CA TRP A 52 14.63 -0.09 -5.06
C TRP A 52 16.01 -0.42 -5.60
N LYS A 53 16.89 -0.88 -4.72
CA LYS A 53 18.25 -1.28 -5.04
C LYS A 53 18.53 -2.67 -4.48
N TYR A 54 19.24 -3.48 -5.28
CA TYR A 54 19.67 -4.81 -4.89
C TYR A 54 21.09 -4.77 -4.31
N ASN A 55 21.26 -5.33 -3.13
CA ASN A 55 22.57 -5.57 -2.51
C ASN A 55 23.01 -7.02 -2.70
N LYS A 56 22.10 -7.91 -3.05
CA LYS A 56 22.31 -9.31 -3.38
C LYS A 56 21.44 -9.68 -4.57
N ASN A 57 21.74 -10.83 -5.19
CA ASN A 57 20.90 -11.35 -6.26
C ASN A 57 19.54 -11.77 -5.68
N VAL A 58 18.46 -11.29 -6.26
CA VAL A 58 17.09 -11.59 -5.83
C VAL A 58 16.28 -11.97 -7.06
N VAL A 59 15.52 -13.05 -6.96
CA VAL A 59 14.67 -13.58 -8.02
C VAL A 59 13.21 -13.51 -7.56
N ASN A 60 12.34 -13.10 -8.48
CA ASN A 60 10.89 -13.06 -8.25
C ASN A 60 10.50 -12.17 -7.07
N LEU A 61 11.02 -10.94 -7.07
CA LEU A 61 10.67 -9.92 -6.08
C LEU A 61 9.18 -9.61 -6.15
N CYS A 62 8.58 -9.42 -4.98
CA CYS A 62 7.16 -9.05 -4.83
C CYS A 62 7.05 -7.80 -3.96
N LEU A 63 5.93 -7.09 -4.11
CA LEU A 63 5.63 -5.89 -3.33
C LEU A 63 4.27 -6.05 -2.65
N ARG A 64 4.21 -5.68 -1.37
CA ARG A 64 2.97 -5.62 -0.59
C ARG A 64 2.77 -4.20 -0.08
N VAL A 65 1.55 -3.69 -0.20
CA VAL A 65 1.10 -2.46 0.45
C VAL A 65 0.05 -2.84 1.48
N GLU A 66 0.37 -2.67 2.74
CA GLU A 66 -0.57 -2.88 3.85
C GLU A 66 -1.19 -1.54 4.22
N VAL A 67 -2.50 -1.53 4.44
CA VAL A 67 -3.27 -0.32 4.76
C VAL A 67 -3.81 -0.45 6.18
N PHE A 68 -3.58 0.61 6.97
CA PHE A 68 -4.02 0.73 8.36
C PHE A 68 -4.91 1.96 8.51
N ASP A 69 -5.82 1.93 9.47
CA ASP A 69 -6.57 3.11 9.84
C ASP A 69 -5.73 4.09 10.67
N SER A 70 -6.30 5.23 11.05
CA SER A 70 -5.58 6.28 11.78
C SER A 70 -5.13 5.88 13.18
N VAL A 71 -5.72 4.82 13.75
CA VAL A 71 -5.34 4.25 15.06
C VAL A 71 -4.56 2.94 14.91
N GLU A 72 -4.03 2.70 13.70
CA GLU A 72 -3.12 1.60 13.38
C GLU A 72 -3.73 0.20 13.44
N ASN A 73 -5.05 0.08 13.25
CA ASN A 73 -5.68 -1.21 13.02
C ASN A 73 -5.51 -1.64 11.57
N PRO A 74 -5.16 -2.90 11.29
CA PRO A 74 -5.11 -3.41 9.92
C PRO A 74 -6.47 -3.29 9.24
N VAL A 75 -6.47 -2.80 8.00
CA VAL A 75 -7.69 -2.65 7.19
C VAL A 75 -7.69 -3.61 6.01
N CYS A 76 -6.63 -3.59 5.21
CA CYS A 76 -6.50 -4.41 4.02
C CYS A 76 -5.06 -4.43 3.52
N ALA A 77 -4.82 -5.24 2.47
CA ALA A 77 -3.52 -5.29 1.81
C ALA A 77 -3.70 -5.52 0.32
N ALA A 78 -2.78 -4.98 -0.46
CA ALA A 78 -2.68 -5.18 -1.90
C ALA A 78 -1.31 -5.75 -2.24
N PHE A 79 -1.26 -6.64 -3.23
CA PHE A 79 -0.04 -7.35 -3.61
C PHE A 79 0.19 -7.27 -5.11
N ILE A 80 1.46 -7.30 -5.50
CA ILE A 80 1.88 -7.62 -6.86
C ILE A 80 3.08 -8.57 -6.77
N TYR A 81 3.06 -9.60 -7.61
CA TYR A 81 4.01 -10.71 -7.53
C TYR A 81 4.96 -10.74 -8.70
N ASP A 82 6.18 -11.24 -8.47
CA ASP A 82 7.16 -11.56 -9.50
C ASP A 82 7.45 -10.37 -10.44
N ILE A 83 7.68 -9.20 -9.82
CA ILE A 83 7.81 -7.93 -10.54
C ILE A 83 9.22 -7.73 -11.12
N ASP A 84 10.23 -8.38 -10.55
CA ASP A 84 11.61 -8.13 -10.94
C ASP A 84 12.53 -9.26 -10.47
N SER A 85 13.64 -9.44 -11.18
CA SER A 85 14.74 -10.33 -10.80
C SER A 85 16.03 -9.69 -11.28
N ARG A 86 16.95 -9.39 -10.35
CA ARG A 86 18.19 -8.68 -10.69
C ARG A 86 19.35 -9.14 -9.83
N ASP A 87 20.56 -8.82 -10.32
CA ASP A 87 21.81 -9.08 -9.63
C ASP A 87 22.16 -7.93 -8.66
N ALA A 88 23.04 -8.24 -7.71
CA ALA A 88 23.56 -7.25 -6.76
C ALA A 88 24.12 -6.02 -7.47
N GLY A 89 23.83 -4.84 -6.94
CA GLY A 89 24.26 -3.55 -7.48
C GLY A 89 23.28 -2.90 -8.46
N GLU A 90 22.31 -3.64 -8.98
CA GLU A 90 21.29 -3.11 -9.89
C GLU A 90 20.16 -2.44 -9.14
N GLN A 91 19.38 -1.63 -9.87
CA GLN A 91 18.18 -0.95 -9.38
C GLN A 91 16.96 -1.38 -10.20
N GLY A 92 15.80 -1.40 -9.55
CA GLY A 92 14.53 -1.64 -10.19
C GLY A 92 13.53 -0.54 -9.87
N GLU A 93 12.46 -0.48 -10.64
CA GLU A 93 11.35 0.46 -10.41
C GLU A 93 10.06 -0.11 -10.98
N ILE A 94 8.94 0.35 -10.43
CA ILE A 94 7.60 -0.02 -10.92
C ILE A 94 6.61 1.10 -10.61
N THR A 95 5.63 1.26 -11.49
CA THR A 95 4.44 2.08 -11.22
C THR A 95 3.24 1.15 -11.14
N VAL A 96 2.46 1.26 -10.08
CA VAL A 96 1.28 0.43 -9.84
C VAL A 96 0.06 1.27 -9.53
N ASP A 97 -1.12 0.76 -9.86
CA ASP A 97 -2.40 1.32 -9.42
C ASP A 97 -2.96 0.45 -8.29
N MET A 98 -3.31 1.08 -7.17
CA MET A 98 -4.01 0.43 -6.06
C MET A 98 -5.48 0.87 -6.09
N ASP A 99 -6.38 -0.10 -6.23
CA ASP A 99 -7.81 0.14 -6.23
C ASP A 99 -8.33 0.21 -4.79
N ILE A 100 -8.80 1.39 -4.39
CA ILE A 100 -9.33 1.64 -3.05
C ILE A 100 -10.85 1.82 -3.06
N SER A 101 -11.54 1.30 -4.09
CA SER A 101 -12.98 1.51 -4.25
C SER A 101 -13.82 1.00 -3.08
N LEU A 102 -13.36 -0.04 -2.37
CA LEU A 102 -14.06 -0.61 -1.23
C LEU A 102 -13.78 0.11 0.09
N LEU A 103 -12.76 0.99 0.14
CA LEU A 103 -12.47 1.75 1.36
C LEU A 103 -13.50 2.85 1.58
N ARG A 104 -13.91 3.00 2.82
CA ARG A 104 -14.73 4.12 3.26
C ARG A 104 -13.88 5.37 3.42
N GLU A 105 -14.56 6.52 3.46
CA GLU A 105 -13.93 7.81 3.72
C GLU A 105 -13.12 7.77 5.03
N GLY A 106 -11.93 8.32 5.00
CA GLY A 106 -11.06 8.37 6.16
C GLY A 106 -9.60 8.61 5.83
N LYS A 107 -8.79 8.66 6.88
CA LYS A 107 -7.34 8.79 6.80
C LYS A 107 -6.68 7.45 7.06
N TYR A 108 -5.72 7.08 6.22
CA TYR A 108 -5.07 5.78 6.24
C TYR A 108 -3.56 5.91 6.25
N LYS A 109 -2.91 4.95 6.92
CA LYS A 109 -1.46 4.77 6.93
C LYS A 109 -1.12 3.56 6.10
N THR A 110 0.10 3.50 5.57
CA THR A 110 0.58 2.36 4.79
C THR A 110 1.91 1.84 5.30
N ILE A 111 2.14 0.56 5.04
CA ILE A 111 3.44 -0.09 5.19
C ILE A 111 3.77 -0.74 3.85
N TYR A 112 4.97 -0.48 3.33
CA TYR A 112 5.47 -1.12 2.11
C TYR A 112 6.45 -2.22 2.47
N THR A 113 6.29 -3.38 1.85
CA THR A 113 7.19 -4.51 2.06
C THR A 113 7.61 -5.09 0.72
N LEU A 114 8.92 -5.19 0.51
CA LEU A 114 9.51 -6.00 -0.56
C LEU A 114 9.74 -7.41 0.00
N PHE A 115 9.29 -8.42 -0.70
CA PHE A 115 9.36 -9.80 -0.23
C PHE A 115 9.55 -10.78 -1.38
N VAL A 116 9.89 -11.99 -1.04
CA VAL A 116 9.85 -13.15 -1.93
C VAL A 116 8.99 -14.24 -1.28
N ARG A 117 8.52 -15.18 -2.07
CA ARG A 117 7.76 -16.33 -1.55
C ARG A 117 8.68 -17.54 -1.44
N ASP A 118 8.54 -18.29 -0.36
CA ASP A 118 9.21 -19.57 -0.23
C ASP A 118 8.45 -20.69 -0.95
N THR A 119 8.91 -21.92 -0.86
CA THR A 119 8.30 -23.08 -1.52
C THR A 119 6.90 -23.39 -1.01
N ASN A 120 6.51 -22.89 0.16
CA ASN A 120 5.19 -23.05 0.75
C ASN A 120 4.29 -21.84 0.52
N ASN A 121 4.69 -20.91 -0.34
CA ASN A 121 4.01 -19.63 -0.58
C ASN A 121 3.95 -18.71 0.65
N GLU A 122 4.83 -18.92 1.63
CA GLU A 122 4.96 -18.00 2.75
C GLU A 122 5.81 -16.80 2.35
N SER A 123 5.45 -15.62 2.85
CA SER A 123 6.18 -14.39 2.62
C SER A 123 7.52 -14.41 3.38
N VAL A 124 8.60 -14.14 2.66
CA VAL A 124 9.91 -13.87 3.26
C VAL A 124 10.20 -12.40 3.04
N ASP A 125 10.00 -11.59 4.07
CA ASP A 125 10.13 -10.14 4.00
C ASP A 125 11.60 -9.74 3.91
N LEU A 126 11.94 -8.92 2.92
CA LEU A 126 13.31 -8.47 2.65
C LEU A 126 13.55 -7.00 3.04
N ASP A 127 12.55 -6.14 2.88
CA ASP A 127 12.57 -4.76 3.34
C ASP A 127 11.16 -4.34 3.75
N CYS A 128 11.04 -3.58 4.84
CA CYS A 128 9.76 -3.18 5.38
C CYS A 128 9.87 -1.74 5.91
N VAL A 129 9.03 -0.85 5.41
CA VAL A 129 9.09 0.59 5.68
C VAL A 129 7.72 1.17 5.94
N ASN A 130 7.65 2.20 6.77
CA ASN A 130 6.44 3.05 6.85
C ASN A 130 6.29 3.83 5.55
N GLY A 131 5.13 3.70 4.91
CA GLY A 131 4.84 4.30 3.62
C GLY A 131 4.14 5.65 3.71
N LEU A 132 3.66 6.09 2.56
CA LEU A 132 2.87 7.32 2.43
C LEU A 132 1.50 7.13 3.06
N GLU A 133 1.04 8.17 3.76
CA GLU A 133 -0.32 8.25 4.25
C GLU A 133 -1.24 8.79 3.16
N PHE A 134 -2.53 8.47 3.22
CA PHE A 134 -3.51 9.05 2.31
C PHE A 134 -4.84 9.25 3.00
N GLU A 135 -5.64 10.15 2.40
CA GLU A 135 -7.02 10.39 2.79
C GLU A 135 -7.93 10.03 1.63
N LYS A 136 -8.99 9.27 1.89
CA LYS A 136 -10.03 9.02 0.91
C LYS A 136 -11.24 9.88 1.22
N LYS A 137 -11.76 10.55 0.18
CA LYS A 137 -12.99 11.34 0.24
C LYS A 137 -14.03 10.77 -0.71
N ILE A 138 -15.26 10.75 -0.25
CA ILE A 138 -16.41 10.25 -0.99
C ILE A 138 -17.34 11.43 -1.30
N ILE A 139 -17.73 11.56 -2.57
CA ILE A 139 -18.59 12.63 -3.06
C ILE A 139 -20.07 12.23 -2.95
N THR A 140 -20.37 10.97 -3.29
CA THR A 140 -21.74 10.45 -3.31
C THR A 140 -22.28 10.36 -1.88
N GLN A 141 -23.49 10.90 -1.69
CA GLN A 141 -24.15 10.79 -0.39
C GLN A 141 -24.45 9.31 -0.10
N SER A 142 -24.02 8.86 1.07
CA SER A 142 -24.27 7.49 1.50
C SER A 142 -25.75 7.28 1.84
N GLU A 143 -26.25 6.08 1.53
CA GLU A 143 -27.60 5.63 1.91
C GLU A 143 -27.77 5.58 3.44
N ILE A 144 -26.67 5.45 4.17
CA ILE A 144 -26.66 5.30 5.61
C ILE A 144 -25.45 6.04 6.21
N VAL A 145 -25.61 6.52 7.43
CA VAL A 145 -24.48 7.06 8.18
C VAL A 145 -23.57 5.91 8.59
N TRP A 146 -22.32 5.96 8.14
CA TRP A 146 -21.36 4.89 8.38
C TRP A 146 -20.77 4.96 9.78
N HIS A 147 -20.84 3.85 10.51
CA HIS A 147 -20.29 3.71 11.86
C HIS A 147 -19.02 2.85 11.80
N SER A 148 -17.87 3.49 11.63
CA SER A 148 -16.58 2.78 11.43
C SER A 148 -16.18 1.91 12.61
N LYS A 149 -16.54 2.28 13.84
CA LYS A 149 -16.25 1.47 15.02
C LYS A 149 -17.00 0.13 15.03
N SER A 150 -18.16 0.09 14.39
CA SER A 150 -19.00 -1.12 14.34
C SER A 150 -18.81 -1.91 13.05
N TRP A 151 -18.56 -1.22 11.93
CA TRP A 151 -18.57 -1.83 10.60
C TRP A 151 -17.21 -1.81 9.90
N GLY A 152 -16.20 -1.23 10.53
CA GLY A 152 -14.87 -1.15 9.95
C GLY A 152 -14.76 -0.09 8.87
N SER A 153 -13.75 -0.23 8.03
CA SER A 153 -13.40 0.76 6.99
C SER A 153 -13.60 0.25 5.56
N ILE A 154 -14.18 -0.94 5.41
CA ILE A 154 -14.45 -1.53 4.10
C ILE A 154 -15.94 -1.75 3.95
N GLU A 155 -16.50 -1.18 2.88
CA GLU A 155 -17.88 -1.47 2.49
C GLU A 155 -17.86 -2.38 1.27
N LEU A 156 -18.43 -3.57 1.42
CA LEU A 156 -18.55 -4.52 0.31
C LEU A 156 -19.59 -3.99 -0.69
N PRO A 157 -19.57 -4.49 -1.94
CA PRO A 157 -20.61 -4.18 -2.90
C PRO A 157 -22.01 -4.48 -2.32
N GLN A 158 -23.00 -3.72 -2.78
CA GLN A 158 -24.37 -3.89 -2.33
C GLN A 158 -24.82 -5.35 -2.52
N LEU A 159 -25.56 -5.86 -1.53
CA LEU A 159 -26.16 -7.18 -1.64
C LEU A 159 -27.13 -7.22 -2.84
N GLU A 160 -27.05 -8.28 -3.60
CA GLU A 160 -27.89 -8.50 -4.77
C GLU A 160 -29.08 -9.40 -4.42
N MET A 161 -30.27 -8.97 -4.83
CA MET A 161 -31.47 -9.79 -4.67
C MET A 161 -31.51 -10.86 -5.77
N VAL A 162 -31.69 -12.11 -5.35
CA VAL A 162 -31.86 -13.23 -6.28
C VAL A 162 -33.33 -13.62 -6.29
N GLU A 163 -33.90 -13.69 -7.49
CA GLU A 163 -35.26 -14.20 -7.62
C GLU A 163 -35.30 -15.70 -7.30
N VAL A 164 -36.10 -16.07 -6.32
CA VAL A 164 -36.37 -17.47 -5.97
C VAL A 164 -37.63 -17.92 -6.69
N GLN A 165 -37.48 -18.87 -7.59
CA GLN A 165 -38.60 -19.50 -8.28
C GLN A 165 -39.21 -20.58 -7.41
#